data_57cddef7bfda5163dc63ce1f5baf4041
#
_entry.id   57cddef7bfda5163dc63ce1f5baf4041
#
_cell.length_a   1.000
_cell.length_b   1.000
_cell.length_c   1.000
_cell.angle_alpha   90.00
_cell.angle_beta   90.00
_cell.angle_gamma   90.00
#
_symmetry.space_group_name_H-M   'P 1'
#
loop_
_entity.id
_entity.type
_entity.pdbx_description
1 polymer ?
#
loop_
_entity_poly.entity_id
_entity_poly.type
_entity_poly.pdbx_seq_one_letter_code
_entity_poly.pdbx_strand_id
1 'polypeptide(L)'
;MSIQVKNIEKHFGAFHALNNISLDFPDGQLVALLGPSGCGKTTLLRIIAGLESADSGQVILEGQDSTNVHVRERQVGFVFQHYALFRHMTVFDNIAFGLRVRPRSTRPSESEIKKRVTRLLDLVQLGFLADRYPAQLSGGQRQRIALARALAVEPRVLLLDEPFGALDAKVRKELRRWLRTLHDELHITSIFVTHDQEEALEVADQIIVMNKGNVEQIGSPREVYEKPATPFVFDFLGQANKFEGHNQAGIVQIGNDRIQLPLAKDAPEGKVIAFIRPDEFQIHAQPTDNAIQATFLREVWIAGKVVAELQGQDGNLIEIRLTPDEAKLHQFRPNQSVWLTTNTLHLFAQENA
;
A
#
# COMPACT_ATOMS: atom_id res chain seq x y z
N MET A 1 -15.42 -8.80 12.83
CA MET A 1 -14.42 -9.45 13.71
C MET A 1 -13.25 -8.53 13.89
N SER A 2 -12.99 -8.01 15.08
CA SER A 2 -11.83 -7.17 15.35
C SER A 2 -10.56 -8.03 15.54
N ILE A 3 -9.45 -7.55 14.99
CA ILE A 3 -8.14 -8.15 15.17
C ILE A 3 -7.29 -7.14 15.92
N GLN A 4 -6.61 -7.57 16.98
CA GLN A 4 -5.64 -6.75 17.70
C GLN A 4 -4.32 -7.49 17.79
N VAL A 5 -3.24 -6.77 17.61
CA VAL A 5 -1.91 -7.24 17.96
C VAL A 5 -1.34 -6.29 19.00
N LYS A 6 -0.71 -6.83 20.04
CA LYS A 6 -0.20 -6.06 21.17
C LYS A 6 1.26 -6.40 21.43
N ASN A 7 2.11 -5.38 21.36
CA ASN A 7 3.54 -5.46 21.67
C ASN A 7 4.25 -6.64 20.98
N ILE A 8 3.94 -6.86 19.70
CA ILE A 8 4.55 -7.95 18.92
C ILE A 8 6.00 -7.63 18.64
N GLU A 9 6.87 -8.54 19.08
CA GLU A 9 8.30 -8.56 18.79
C GLU A 9 8.64 -9.77 17.93
N LYS A 10 9.55 -9.60 16.96
CA LYS A 10 10.07 -10.70 16.16
C LYS A 10 11.49 -10.45 15.69
N HIS A 11 12.35 -11.42 15.97
CA HIS A 11 13.74 -11.43 15.47
C HIS A 11 14.01 -12.65 14.59
N PHE A 12 14.84 -12.50 13.61
CA PHE A 12 15.44 -13.57 12.83
C PHE A 12 16.96 -13.46 12.95
N GLY A 13 17.53 -14.17 13.91
CA GLY A 13 18.92 -13.98 14.30
C GLY A 13 19.19 -12.55 14.78
N ALA A 14 20.11 -11.83 14.14
CA ALA A 14 20.40 -10.43 14.46
C ALA A 14 19.41 -9.43 13.82
N PHE A 15 18.53 -9.87 12.94
CA PHE A 15 17.58 -8.99 12.25
C PHE A 15 16.30 -8.81 13.06
N HIS A 16 16.01 -7.57 13.45
CA HIS A 16 14.78 -7.19 14.16
C HIS A 16 13.68 -6.89 13.14
N ALA A 17 12.81 -7.87 12.91
CA ALA A 17 11.78 -7.82 11.88
C ALA A 17 10.54 -7.04 12.29
N LEU A 18 10.15 -7.12 13.59
CA LEU A 18 9.02 -6.39 14.17
C LEU A 18 9.43 -5.85 15.54
N ASN A 19 9.27 -4.55 15.74
CA ASN A 19 9.69 -3.83 16.92
C ASN A 19 8.47 -3.27 17.66
N ASN A 20 8.03 -3.97 18.70
CA ASN A 20 6.95 -3.57 19.61
C ASN A 20 5.66 -3.13 18.88
N ILE A 21 5.21 -3.93 17.92
CA ILE A 21 4.06 -3.60 17.08
C ILE A 21 2.75 -3.79 17.85
N SER A 22 1.97 -2.70 17.96
CA SER A 22 0.61 -2.71 18.51
C SER A 22 -0.34 -2.06 17.51
N LEU A 23 -1.36 -2.82 17.05
CA LEU A 23 -2.29 -2.41 16.00
C LEU A 23 -3.69 -2.97 16.27
N ASP A 24 -4.69 -2.17 15.93
CA ASP A 24 -6.09 -2.57 15.87
C ASP A 24 -6.54 -2.58 14.41
N PHE A 25 -7.15 -3.68 13.98
CA PHE A 25 -7.75 -3.81 12.65
C PHE A 25 -9.27 -3.80 12.82
N PRO A 26 -9.95 -2.74 12.36
CA PRO A 26 -11.38 -2.59 12.53
C PRO A 26 -12.19 -3.69 11.83
N ASP A 27 -13.35 -4.02 12.41
CA ASP A 27 -14.25 -5.00 11.82
C ASP A 27 -14.78 -4.56 10.46
N GLY A 28 -14.84 -5.51 9.52
CA GLY A 28 -15.37 -5.29 8.19
C GLY A 28 -14.57 -4.36 7.29
N GLN A 29 -13.37 -3.93 7.70
CA GLN A 29 -12.51 -3.09 6.88
C GLN A 29 -11.48 -3.89 6.08
N LEU A 30 -11.09 -3.32 4.94
CA LEU A 30 -9.98 -3.78 4.12
C LEU A 30 -8.74 -2.93 4.43
N VAL A 31 -7.82 -3.48 5.21
CA VAL A 31 -6.62 -2.79 5.70
C VAL A 31 -5.40 -3.17 4.88
N ALA A 32 -4.66 -2.17 4.39
CA ALA A 32 -3.38 -2.37 3.71
C ALA A 32 -2.20 -2.26 4.70
N LEU A 33 -1.33 -3.27 4.74
CA LEU A 33 0.02 -3.15 5.29
C LEU A 33 0.96 -2.74 4.16
N LEU A 34 1.40 -1.48 4.17
CA LEU A 34 2.18 -0.85 3.10
C LEU A 34 3.60 -0.52 3.59
N GLY A 35 4.61 -0.67 2.75
CA GLY A 35 5.99 -0.32 3.08
C GLY A 35 7.01 -1.03 2.19
N PRO A 36 8.30 -0.67 2.27
CA PRO A 36 9.35 -1.28 1.48
C PRO A 36 9.53 -2.78 1.77
N SER A 37 10.20 -3.48 0.85
CA SER A 37 10.54 -4.89 1.05
C SER A 37 11.38 -5.07 2.31
N GLY A 38 11.10 -6.12 3.09
CA GLY A 38 11.85 -6.43 4.32
C GLY A 38 11.44 -5.63 5.57
N CYS A 39 10.44 -4.74 5.52
CA CYS A 39 10.01 -3.97 6.70
C CYS A 39 9.09 -4.72 7.68
N GLY A 40 8.86 -6.03 7.51
CA GLY A 40 8.13 -6.86 8.48
C GLY A 40 6.67 -7.18 8.14
N LYS A 41 6.07 -6.64 7.07
CA LYS A 41 4.63 -6.81 6.71
C LYS A 41 4.18 -8.27 6.61
N THR A 42 4.86 -9.06 5.78
CA THR A 42 4.56 -10.51 5.62
C THR A 42 4.78 -11.27 6.92
N THR A 43 5.78 -10.89 7.71
CA THR A 43 6.03 -11.50 9.04
C THR A 43 4.85 -11.24 9.98
N LEU A 44 4.39 -10.00 10.05
CA LEU A 44 3.21 -9.64 10.86
C LEU A 44 1.97 -10.38 10.40
N LEU A 45 1.71 -10.42 9.08
CA LEU A 45 0.58 -11.14 8.50
C LEU A 45 0.60 -12.63 8.85
N ARG A 46 1.78 -13.27 8.79
CA ARG A 46 1.96 -14.69 9.16
C ARG A 46 1.79 -14.94 10.66
N ILE A 47 2.20 -14.02 11.51
CA ILE A 47 1.97 -14.09 12.96
C ILE A 47 0.48 -14.02 13.25
N ILE A 48 -0.27 -13.10 12.64
CA ILE A 48 -1.74 -13.03 12.76
C ILE A 48 -2.40 -14.33 12.30
N ALA A 49 -1.91 -14.91 11.21
CA ALA A 49 -2.40 -16.18 10.68
C ALA A 49 -2.07 -17.40 11.57
N GLY A 50 -1.07 -17.31 12.45
CA GLY A 50 -0.51 -18.46 13.19
C GLY A 50 0.38 -19.35 12.35
N LEU A 51 0.94 -18.82 11.26
CA LEU A 51 1.93 -19.48 10.40
C LEU A 51 3.37 -19.19 10.84
N GLU A 52 3.55 -18.17 11.69
CA GLU A 52 4.80 -17.78 12.33
C GLU A 52 4.52 -17.45 13.79
N SER A 53 5.48 -17.68 14.68
CA SER A 53 5.38 -17.30 16.09
C SER A 53 6.02 -15.95 16.34
N ALA A 54 5.39 -15.11 17.15
CA ALA A 54 6.05 -13.94 17.73
C ALA A 54 7.03 -14.38 18.83
N ASP A 55 8.07 -13.58 19.06
CA ASP A 55 9.01 -13.82 20.19
C ASP A 55 8.39 -13.31 21.50
N SER A 56 7.60 -12.23 21.43
CA SER A 56 6.75 -11.75 22.51
C SER A 56 5.53 -11.00 21.97
N GLY A 57 4.58 -10.66 22.86
CA GLY A 57 3.35 -9.97 22.51
C GLY A 57 2.16 -10.91 22.34
N GLN A 58 1.03 -10.37 21.91
CA GLN A 58 -0.22 -11.10 21.83
C GLN A 58 -0.96 -10.82 20.51
N VAL A 59 -1.63 -11.87 19.99
CA VAL A 59 -2.61 -11.78 18.89
C VAL A 59 -4.00 -12.06 19.45
N ILE A 60 -4.89 -11.08 19.38
CA ILE A 60 -6.26 -11.19 19.88
C ILE A 60 -7.21 -11.22 18.70
N LEU A 61 -7.99 -12.26 18.57
CA LEU A 61 -9.03 -12.42 17.55
C LEU A 61 -10.39 -12.48 18.26
N GLU A 62 -11.31 -11.55 17.93
CA GLU A 62 -12.63 -11.45 18.60
C GLU A 62 -12.56 -11.34 20.13
N GLY A 63 -11.59 -10.62 20.65
CA GLY A 63 -11.40 -10.50 22.09
C GLY A 63 -10.78 -11.72 22.78
N GLN A 64 -10.46 -12.80 22.03
CA GLN A 64 -9.82 -14.00 22.55
C GLN A 64 -8.33 -14.02 22.19
N ASP A 65 -7.48 -14.29 23.18
CA ASP A 65 -6.05 -14.49 22.94
C ASP A 65 -5.83 -15.72 22.08
N SER A 66 -5.37 -15.49 20.86
CA SER A 66 -5.09 -16.50 19.85
C SER A 66 -3.59 -16.71 19.61
N THR A 67 -2.74 -16.15 20.45
CA THR A 67 -1.28 -16.17 20.27
C THR A 67 -0.74 -17.58 20.07
N ASN A 68 -1.17 -18.51 20.91
CA ASN A 68 -0.74 -19.91 20.88
C ASN A 68 -1.78 -20.85 20.24
N VAL A 69 -2.86 -20.32 19.65
CA VAL A 69 -3.88 -21.11 18.97
C VAL A 69 -3.35 -21.61 17.63
N HIS A 70 -3.50 -22.89 17.35
CA HIS A 70 -3.04 -23.49 16.10
C HIS A 70 -3.76 -22.88 14.88
N VAL A 71 -3.06 -22.70 13.76
CA VAL A 71 -3.58 -22.06 12.52
C VAL A 71 -4.94 -22.62 12.07
N ARG A 72 -5.18 -23.94 12.23
CA ARG A 72 -6.45 -24.60 11.86
C ARG A 72 -7.66 -24.13 12.67
N GLU A 73 -7.43 -23.60 13.86
CA GLU A 73 -8.47 -23.19 14.82
C GLU A 73 -8.72 -21.68 14.78
N ARG A 74 -7.82 -20.90 14.17
CA ARG A 74 -7.94 -19.43 14.08
C ARG A 74 -9.04 -18.93 13.14
N GLN A 75 -9.62 -19.80 12.32
CA GLN A 75 -10.68 -19.46 11.35
C GLN A 75 -10.29 -18.32 10.40
N VAL A 76 -9.03 -18.27 9.99
CA VAL A 76 -8.50 -17.29 9.04
C VAL A 76 -8.35 -17.91 7.65
N GLY A 77 -8.71 -17.16 6.62
CA GLY A 77 -8.40 -17.48 5.23
C GLY A 77 -7.09 -16.84 4.84
N PHE A 78 -6.15 -17.60 4.29
CA PHE A 78 -4.85 -17.06 3.86
C PHE A 78 -4.61 -17.28 2.37
N VAL A 79 -4.23 -16.23 1.67
CA VAL A 79 -3.80 -16.26 0.27
C VAL A 79 -2.32 -15.90 0.19
N PHE A 80 -1.52 -16.85 -0.28
CA PHE A 80 -0.07 -16.70 -0.41
C PHE A 80 0.31 -15.94 -1.67
N GLN A 81 1.43 -15.24 -1.67
CA GLN A 81 2.00 -14.47 -2.78
C GLN A 81 2.08 -15.29 -4.11
N HIS A 82 2.41 -16.57 -4.03
CA HIS A 82 2.48 -17.46 -5.19
C HIS A 82 1.23 -18.35 -5.34
N TYR A 83 0.09 -17.91 -4.76
CA TYR A 83 -1.22 -18.57 -4.81
C TYR A 83 -1.29 -19.94 -4.14
N ALA A 84 -0.18 -20.69 -4.08
CA ALA A 84 -0.04 -22.02 -3.48
C ALA A 84 -1.15 -23.01 -3.88
N LEU A 85 -1.62 -22.98 -5.14
CA LEU A 85 -2.61 -23.93 -5.64
C LEU A 85 -1.99 -25.33 -5.77
N PHE A 86 -2.76 -26.35 -5.46
CA PHE A 86 -2.38 -27.75 -5.64
C PHE A 86 -2.36 -28.10 -7.13
N ARG A 87 -1.17 -28.25 -7.70
CA ARG A 87 -0.97 -28.42 -9.14
C ARG A 87 -1.61 -29.65 -9.74
N HIS A 88 -1.76 -30.71 -8.93
CA HIS A 88 -2.33 -32.02 -9.30
C HIS A 88 -3.85 -32.10 -9.13
N MET A 89 -4.48 -31.05 -8.64
CA MET A 89 -5.92 -30.94 -8.42
C MET A 89 -6.56 -29.99 -9.44
N THR A 90 -7.81 -30.27 -9.82
CA THR A 90 -8.62 -29.35 -10.61
C THR A 90 -8.90 -28.04 -9.86
N VAL A 91 -9.40 -27.03 -10.52
CA VAL A 91 -9.91 -25.80 -9.89
C VAL A 91 -10.99 -26.13 -8.87
N PHE A 92 -11.96 -26.98 -9.23
CA PHE A 92 -12.99 -27.44 -8.31
C PHE A 92 -12.41 -28.09 -7.06
N ASP A 93 -11.48 -29.03 -7.22
CA ASP A 93 -10.88 -29.75 -6.09
C ASP A 93 -10.01 -28.87 -5.22
N ASN A 94 -9.32 -27.88 -5.80
CA ASN A 94 -8.59 -26.86 -5.03
C ASN A 94 -9.51 -26.11 -4.09
N ILE A 95 -10.68 -25.65 -4.55
CA ILE A 95 -11.65 -24.92 -3.72
C ILE A 95 -12.30 -25.87 -2.71
N ALA A 96 -12.65 -27.07 -3.11
CA ALA A 96 -13.29 -28.08 -2.27
C ALA A 96 -12.37 -28.61 -1.16
N PHE A 97 -11.05 -28.50 -1.33
CA PHE A 97 -10.04 -29.14 -0.45
C PHE A 97 -10.28 -28.85 1.02
N GLY A 98 -10.39 -27.56 1.39
CA GLY A 98 -10.58 -27.15 2.79
C GLY A 98 -11.84 -27.71 3.42
N LEU A 99 -12.90 -27.92 2.65
CA LEU A 99 -14.15 -28.53 3.11
C LEU A 99 -14.02 -30.04 3.30
N ARG A 100 -13.30 -30.71 2.40
CA ARG A 100 -13.13 -32.18 2.42
C ARG A 100 -12.21 -32.67 3.52
N VAL A 101 -11.22 -31.85 3.95
CA VAL A 101 -10.29 -32.22 5.04
C VAL A 101 -10.85 -31.94 6.44
N ARG A 102 -12.05 -31.39 6.58
CA ARG A 102 -12.71 -31.21 7.86
C ARG A 102 -12.94 -32.59 8.56
N PRO A 103 -12.95 -32.63 9.89
CA PRO A 103 -13.35 -33.82 10.63
C PRO A 103 -14.71 -34.33 10.15
N ARG A 104 -14.93 -35.66 10.19
CA ARG A 104 -16.17 -36.30 9.73
C ARG A 104 -17.43 -35.70 10.36
N SER A 105 -17.36 -35.26 11.61
CA SER A 105 -18.48 -34.62 12.34
C SER A 105 -18.89 -33.25 11.82
N THR A 106 -17.99 -32.53 11.15
CA THR A 106 -18.22 -31.16 10.66
C THR A 106 -18.08 -31.01 9.14
N ARG A 107 -17.75 -32.14 8.46
CA ARG A 107 -17.58 -32.17 7.00
C ARG A 107 -18.95 -32.10 6.31
N PRO A 108 -19.20 -31.14 5.41
CA PRO A 108 -20.41 -31.13 4.61
C PRO A 108 -20.48 -32.35 3.69
N SER A 109 -21.68 -32.71 3.25
CA SER A 109 -21.86 -33.73 2.23
C SER A 109 -21.25 -33.27 0.87
N GLU A 110 -20.90 -34.25 0.01
CA GLU A 110 -20.36 -33.90 -1.34
C GLU A 110 -21.35 -33.05 -2.16
N SER A 111 -22.65 -33.25 -2.00
CA SER A 111 -23.68 -32.41 -2.61
C SER A 111 -23.61 -30.97 -2.12
N GLU A 112 -23.45 -30.77 -0.83
CA GLU A 112 -23.30 -29.42 -0.25
C GLU A 112 -21.95 -28.79 -0.65
N ILE A 113 -20.86 -29.56 -0.67
CA ILE A 113 -19.56 -29.11 -1.17
C ILE A 113 -19.67 -28.63 -2.62
N LYS A 114 -20.32 -29.42 -3.50
CA LYS A 114 -20.55 -29.04 -4.89
C LYS A 114 -21.30 -27.72 -5.00
N LYS A 115 -22.37 -27.55 -4.24
CA LYS A 115 -23.17 -26.32 -4.23
C LYS A 115 -22.33 -25.08 -3.80
N ARG A 116 -21.55 -25.20 -2.71
CA ARG A 116 -20.69 -24.12 -2.19
C ARG A 116 -19.59 -23.77 -3.18
N VAL A 117 -18.90 -24.77 -3.75
CA VAL A 117 -17.83 -24.54 -4.73
C VAL A 117 -18.38 -23.88 -5.99
N THR A 118 -19.54 -24.32 -6.50
CA THR A 118 -20.18 -23.69 -7.68
C THR A 118 -20.49 -22.21 -7.37
N ARG A 119 -21.10 -21.91 -6.23
CA ARG A 119 -21.38 -20.52 -5.82
C ARG A 119 -20.11 -19.67 -5.74
N LEU A 120 -19.01 -20.21 -5.21
CA LEU A 120 -17.73 -19.49 -5.15
C LEU A 120 -17.12 -19.29 -6.51
N LEU A 121 -17.22 -20.25 -7.41
CA LEU A 121 -16.76 -20.14 -8.79
C LEU A 121 -17.55 -19.06 -9.56
N ASP A 122 -18.86 -18.96 -9.30
CA ASP A 122 -19.71 -17.91 -9.87
C ASP A 122 -19.32 -16.54 -9.31
N LEU A 123 -19.09 -16.44 -7.98
CA LEU A 123 -18.63 -15.22 -7.30
C LEU A 123 -17.32 -14.68 -7.89
N VAL A 124 -16.36 -15.57 -8.20
CA VAL A 124 -15.10 -15.19 -8.83
C VAL A 124 -15.17 -15.13 -10.37
N GLN A 125 -16.34 -15.40 -10.95
CA GLN A 125 -16.63 -15.38 -12.41
C GLN A 125 -15.78 -16.39 -13.22
N LEU A 126 -15.49 -17.55 -12.65
CA LEU A 126 -14.65 -18.59 -13.26
C LEU A 126 -15.31 -19.98 -13.28
N GLY A 127 -16.65 -20.06 -13.28
CA GLY A 127 -17.40 -21.32 -13.30
C GLY A 127 -17.01 -22.25 -14.45
N PHE A 128 -16.70 -21.68 -15.62
CA PHE A 128 -16.29 -22.42 -16.82
C PHE A 128 -14.89 -23.08 -16.73
N LEU A 129 -14.14 -22.82 -15.66
CA LEU A 129 -12.79 -23.37 -15.43
C LEU A 129 -12.77 -24.49 -14.37
N ALA A 130 -13.91 -24.96 -13.87
CA ALA A 130 -14.01 -25.90 -12.76
C ALA A 130 -13.12 -27.16 -12.95
N ASP A 131 -13.09 -27.71 -14.16
CA ASP A 131 -12.35 -28.94 -14.51
C ASP A 131 -10.91 -28.68 -14.98
N ARG A 132 -10.46 -27.42 -15.04
CA ARG A 132 -9.10 -27.07 -15.43
C ARG A 132 -8.11 -27.24 -14.27
N TYR A 133 -6.84 -27.39 -14.63
CA TYR A 133 -5.73 -27.45 -13.68
C TYR A 133 -5.03 -26.09 -13.56
N PRO A 134 -4.34 -25.79 -12.45
CA PRO A 134 -3.66 -24.51 -12.25
C PRO A 134 -2.67 -24.11 -13.35
N ALA A 135 -2.00 -25.08 -14.00
CA ALA A 135 -1.11 -24.83 -15.12
C ALA A 135 -1.79 -24.25 -16.36
N GLN A 136 -3.12 -24.42 -16.48
CA GLN A 136 -3.93 -23.96 -17.62
C GLN A 136 -4.54 -22.57 -17.39
N LEU A 137 -4.24 -21.93 -16.23
CA LEU A 137 -4.82 -20.66 -15.81
C LEU A 137 -3.85 -19.49 -16.02
N SER A 138 -4.39 -18.31 -16.31
CA SER A 138 -3.62 -17.06 -16.23
C SER A 138 -3.26 -16.72 -14.78
N GLY A 139 -2.35 -15.77 -14.56
CA GLY A 139 -1.98 -15.28 -13.22
C GLY A 139 -3.20 -14.78 -12.43
N GLY A 140 -4.01 -13.89 -13.03
CA GLY A 140 -5.22 -13.36 -12.40
C GLY A 140 -6.29 -14.43 -12.12
N GLN A 141 -6.42 -15.44 -12.99
CA GLN A 141 -7.31 -16.58 -12.74
C GLN A 141 -6.83 -17.42 -11.56
N ARG A 142 -5.52 -17.72 -11.48
CA ARG A 142 -4.95 -18.44 -10.31
C ARG A 142 -5.19 -17.67 -9.01
N GLN A 143 -5.04 -16.35 -9.03
CA GLN A 143 -5.30 -15.48 -7.89
C GLN A 143 -6.76 -15.59 -7.40
N ARG A 144 -7.72 -15.42 -8.33
CA ARG A 144 -9.15 -15.52 -8.00
C ARG A 144 -9.51 -16.91 -7.46
N ILE A 145 -8.93 -17.98 -7.99
CA ILE A 145 -9.14 -19.33 -7.48
C ILE A 145 -8.51 -19.51 -6.09
N ALA A 146 -7.33 -18.96 -5.82
CA ALA A 146 -6.73 -19.01 -4.49
C ALA A 146 -7.60 -18.29 -3.45
N LEU A 147 -8.20 -17.15 -3.83
CA LEU A 147 -9.15 -16.44 -2.99
C LEU A 147 -10.44 -17.23 -2.77
N ALA A 148 -11.04 -17.81 -3.82
CA ALA A 148 -12.21 -18.69 -3.69
C ALA A 148 -11.93 -19.87 -2.76
N ARG A 149 -10.72 -20.47 -2.83
CA ARG A 149 -10.28 -21.53 -1.91
C ARG A 149 -10.20 -21.04 -0.46
N ALA A 150 -9.66 -19.85 -0.23
CA ALA A 150 -9.59 -19.26 1.11
C ALA A 150 -10.99 -18.96 1.68
N LEU A 151 -11.93 -18.51 0.83
CA LEU A 151 -13.31 -18.20 1.20
C LEU A 151 -14.16 -19.47 1.43
N ALA A 152 -13.79 -20.62 0.82
CA ALA A 152 -14.56 -21.86 0.92
C ALA A 152 -14.74 -22.37 2.34
N VAL A 153 -13.79 -22.10 3.22
CA VAL A 153 -13.85 -22.49 4.64
C VAL A 153 -14.67 -21.52 5.49
N GLU A 154 -15.25 -20.47 4.88
CA GLU A 154 -16.03 -19.43 5.54
C GLU A 154 -15.21 -18.75 6.66
N PRO A 155 -14.06 -18.16 6.30
CA PRO A 155 -13.18 -17.52 7.26
C PRO A 155 -13.83 -16.26 7.82
N ARG A 156 -13.49 -15.91 9.06
CA ARG A 156 -13.91 -14.65 9.68
C ARG A 156 -12.97 -13.49 9.30
N VAL A 157 -11.74 -13.82 8.96
CA VAL A 157 -10.68 -12.88 8.55
C VAL A 157 -10.02 -13.39 7.30
N LEU A 158 -9.74 -12.49 6.37
CA LEU A 158 -9.01 -12.77 5.13
C LEU A 158 -7.65 -12.08 5.14
N LEU A 159 -6.59 -12.86 4.98
CA LEU A 159 -5.21 -12.40 4.96
C LEU A 159 -4.60 -12.65 3.59
N LEU A 160 -4.10 -11.59 2.94
CA LEU A 160 -3.62 -11.63 1.56
C LEU A 160 -2.16 -11.16 1.51
N ASP A 161 -1.25 -12.08 1.18
CA ASP A 161 0.19 -11.76 1.05
C ASP A 161 0.50 -11.40 -0.40
N GLU A 162 0.73 -10.10 -0.68
CA GLU A 162 0.98 -9.53 -2.01
C GLU A 162 0.00 -10.01 -3.10
N PRO A 163 -1.32 -9.77 -2.94
CA PRO A 163 -2.32 -10.35 -3.83
C PRO A 163 -2.23 -9.88 -5.28
N PHE A 164 -1.53 -8.80 -5.57
CA PHE A 164 -1.44 -8.22 -6.91
C PHE A 164 -0.05 -8.41 -7.56
N GLY A 165 0.88 -9.07 -6.86
CA GLY A 165 2.21 -9.35 -7.36
C GLY A 165 2.21 -10.26 -8.60
N ALA A 166 3.28 -10.19 -9.41
CA ALA A 166 3.53 -11.03 -10.59
C ALA A 166 2.44 -11.00 -11.69
N LEU A 167 1.67 -9.89 -11.78
CA LEU A 167 0.64 -9.66 -12.81
C LEU A 167 1.01 -8.48 -13.70
N ASP A 168 0.59 -8.52 -14.96
CA ASP A 168 0.69 -7.35 -15.85
C ASP A 168 -0.21 -6.20 -15.38
N ALA A 169 0.10 -4.97 -15.80
CA ALA A 169 -0.56 -3.76 -15.31
C ALA A 169 -2.09 -3.74 -15.53
N LYS A 170 -2.56 -4.29 -16.68
CA LYS A 170 -3.99 -4.34 -16.99
C LYS A 170 -4.73 -5.31 -16.07
N VAL A 171 -4.22 -6.54 -15.95
CA VAL A 171 -4.80 -7.56 -15.08
C VAL A 171 -4.75 -7.12 -13.62
N ARG A 172 -3.67 -6.47 -13.18
CA ARG A 172 -3.55 -5.91 -11.83
C ARG A 172 -4.64 -4.90 -11.52
N LYS A 173 -4.88 -3.95 -12.44
CA LYS A 173 -5.95 -2.94 -12.28
C LYS A 173 -7.35 -3.58 -12.23
N GLU A 174 -7.62 -4.55 -13.08
CA GLU A 174 -8.90 -5.27 -13.07
C GLU A 174 -9.09 -6.05 -11.75
N LEU A 175 -8.02 -6.67 -11.24
CA LEU A 175 -8.06 -7.44 -10.00
C LEU A 175 -8.23 -6.55 -8.76
N ARG A 176 -7.61 -5.37 -8.70
CA ARG A 176 -7.82 -4.38 -7.63
C ARG A 176 -9.29 -4.00 -7.51
N ARG A 177 -9.90 -3.61 -8.63
CA ARG A 177 -11.32 -3.24 -8.67
C ARG A 177 -12.23 -4.40 -8.26
N TRP A 178 -11.92 -5.58 -8.77
CA TRP A 178 -12.68 -6.79 -8.44
C TRP A 178 -12.56 -7.13 -6.94
N LEU A 179 -11.36 -7.06 -6.35
CA LEU A 179 -11.17 -7.30 -4.91
C LEU A 179 -11.95 -6.30 -4.06
N ARG A 180 -11.95 -5.02 -4.46
CA ARG A 180 -12.75 -4.00 -3.78
C ARG A 180 -14.25 -4.32 -3.81
N THR A 181 -14.79 -4.63 -4.99
CA THR A 181 -16.20 -5.01 -5.14
C THR A 181 -16.53 -6.25 -4.30
N LEU A 182 -15.67 -7.27 -4.33
CA LEU A 182 -15.86 -8.48 -3.54
C LEU A 182 -15.87 -8.19 -2.04
N HIS A 183 -14.98 -7.31 -1.57
CA HIS A 183 -14.95 -6.90 -0.17
C HIS A 183 -16.23 -6.15 0.24
N ASP A 184 -16.72 -5.25 -0.63
CA ASP A 184 -17.98 -4.51 -0.43
C ASP A 184 -19.21 -5.43 -0.36
N GLU A 185 -19.17 -6.58 -1.04
CA GLU A 185 -20.25 -7.59 -0.99
C GLU A 185 -20.18 -8.48 0.26
N LEU A 186 -18.98 -8.84 0.69
CA LEU A 186 -18.77 -9.85 1.75
C LEU A 186 -18.63 -9.23 3.14
N HIS A 187 -18.16 -8.00 3.26
CA HIS A 187 -17.88 -7.29 4.51
C HIS A 187 -17.02 -8.09 5.51
N ILE A 188 -16.06 -8.88 4.98
CA ILE A 188 -15.12 -9.66 5.80
C ILE A 188 -13.92 -8.79 6.15
N THR A 189 -13.54 -8.73 7.43
CA THR A 189 -12.31 -8.07 7.86
C THR A 189 -11.13 -8.65 7.10
N SER A 190 -10.44 -7.81 6.34
CA SER A 190 -9.40 -8.24 5.42
C SER A 190 -8.12 -7.44 5.62
N ILE A 191 -6.97 -8.11 5.59
CA ILE A 191 -5.66 -7.48 5.63
C ILE A 191 -4.88 -7.91 4.40
N PHE A 192 -4.34 -6.97 3.64
CA PHE A 192 -3.44 -7.29 2.54
C PHE A 192 -2.10 -6.58 2.66
N VAL A 193 -1.06 -7.28 2.25
CA VAL A 193 0.31 -6.77 2.20
C VAL A 193 0.60 -6.28 0.79
N THR A 194 1.19 -5.12 0.66
CA THR A 194 1.73 -4.62 -0.61
C THR A 194 2.94 -3.72 -0.39
N HIS A 195 3.75 -3.57 -1.42
CA HIS A 195 4.79 -2.55 -1.53
C HIS A 195 4.45 -1.48 -2.57
N ASP A 196 3.31 -1.62 -3.25
CA ASP A 196 2.82 -0.71 -4.28
C ASP A 196 1.82 0.27 -3.65
N GLN A 197 2.15 1.56 -3.75
CA GLN A 197 1.35 2.65 -3.18
C GLN A 197 -0.03 2.74 -3.85
N GLU A 198 -0.09 2.57 -5.18
CA GLU A 198 -1.34 2.67 -5.93
C GLU A 198 -2.32 1.58 -5.47
N GLU A 199 -1.81 0.37 -5.17
CA GLU A 199 -2.64 -0.72 -4.67
C GLU A 199 -3.27 -0.37 -3.32
N ALA A 200 -2.48 0.15 -2.39
CA ALA A 200 -2.98 0.55 -1.08
C ALA A 200 -3.97 1.72 -1.17
N LEU A 201 -3.62 2.78 -1.93
CA LEU A 201 -4.45 3.98 -2.07
C LEU A 201 -5.77 3.74 -2.81
N GLU A 202 -5.80 2.79 -3.79
CA GLU A 202 -7.01 2.50 -4.59
C GLU A 202 -7.97 1.53 -3.87
N VAL A 203 -7.45 0.62 -3.03
CA VAL A 203 -8.24 -0.54 -2.58
C VAL A 203 -8.59 -0.48 -1.09
N ALA A 204 -7.73 0.08 -0.24
CA ALA A 204 -7.89 0.01 1.21
C ALA A 204 -8.90 1.02 1.79
N ASP A 205 -9.53 0.65 2.91
CA ASP A 205 -10.26 1.57 3.78
C ASP A 205 -9.29 2.27 4.74
N GLN A 206 -8.26 1.55 5.19
CA GLN A 206 -7.21 2.03 6.08
C GLN A 206 -5.84 1.55 5.61
N ILE A 207 -4.84 2.40 5.71
CA ILE A 207 -3.43 2.08 5.40
C ILE A 207 -2.61 2.16 6.67
N ILE A 208 -1.79 1.14 6.89
CA ILE A 208 -0.75 1.10 7.92
C ILE A 208 0.59 1.13 7.19
N VAL A 209 1.29 2.24 7.27
CA VAL A 209 2.62 2.40 6.68
C VAL A 209 3.66 1.87 7.64
N MET A 210 4.48 0.92 7.19
CA MET A 210 5.54 0.27 7.98
C MET A 210 6.92 0.55 7.40
N ASN A 211 7.90 0.72 8.27
CA ASN A 211 9.29 0.90 7.90
C ASN A 211 10.21 0.29 8.97
N LYS A 212 11.21 -0.50 8.56
CA LYS A 212 12.23 -1.09 9.45
C LYS A 212 11.66 -1.71 10.73
N GLY A 213 10.57 -2.48 10.60
CA GLY A 213 9.93 -3.16 11.72
C GLY A 213 9.02 -2.28 12.59
N ASN A 214 8.83 -1.01 12.26
CA ASN A 214 8.00 -0.06 13.01
C ASN A 214 6.77 0.37 12.18
N VAL A 215 5.75 0.88 12.86
CA VAL A 215 4.63 1.59 12.25
C VAL A 215 4.97 3.07 12.18
N GLU A 216 4.96 3.63 10.97
CA GLU A 216 5.22 5.05 10.71
C GLU A 216 3.95 5.89 10.80
N GLN A 217 2.86 5.39 10.20
CA GLN A 217 1.58 6.10 10.18
C GLN A 217 0.42 5.13 9.95
N ILE A 218 -0.74 5.46 10.53
CA ILE A 218 -2.02 4.80 10.29
C ILE A 218 -3.02 5.88 9.89
N GLY A 219 -3.82 5.62 8.85
CA GLY A 219 -4.87 6.55 8.44
C GLY A 219 -5.65 6.04 7.24
N SER A 220 -6.66 6.78 6.82
CA SER A 220 -7.33 6.57 5.53
C SER A 220 -6.36 6.83 4.37
N PRO A 221 -6.61 6.31 3.17
CA PRO A 221 -5.80 6.61 1.97
C PRO A 221 -5.56 8.11 1.77
N ARG A 222 -6.59 8.92 1.99
CA ARG A 222 -6.50 10.37 1.87
C ARG A 222 -5.61 11.00 2.94
N GLU A 223 -5.76 10.59 4.20
CA GLU A 223 -4.98 11.14 5.31
C GLU A 223 -3.49 10.85 5.19
N VAL A 224 -3.10 9.61 4.83
CA VAL A 224 -1.68 9.27 4.71
C VAL A 224 -1.02 9.97 3.51
N TYR A 225 -1.78 10.28 2.45
CA TYR A 225 -1.29 10.98 1.28
C TYR A 225 -1.21 12.50 1.47
N GLU A 226 -2.30 13.12 2.01
CA GLU A 226 -2.39 14.59 2.18
C GLU A 226 -1.69 15.09 3.44
N LYS A 227 -1.59 14.26 4.49
CA LYS A 227 -1.02 14.61 5.81
C LYS A 227 0.01 13.58 6.27
N PRO A 228 1.09 13.37 5.52
CA PRO A 228 2.13 12.43 5.91
C PRO A 228 2.78 12.84 7.23
N ALA A 229 2.92 11.88 8.15
CA ALA A 229 3.43 12.14 9.50
C ALA A 229 4.96 12.29 9.55
N THR A 230 5.69 11.67 8.60
CA THR A 230 7.15 11.68 8.57
C THR A 230 7.68 11.96 7.16
N PRO A 231 8.92 12.44 7.01
CA PRO A 231 9.60 12.55 5.72
C PRO A 231 9.58 11.24 4.92
N PHE A 232 9.73 10.13 5.63
CA PHE A 232 9.67 8.79 5.02
C PHE A 232 8.31 8.53 4.38
N VAL A 233 7.21 8.79 5.08
CA VAL A 233 5.86 8.56 4.54
C VAL A 233 5.60 9.45 3.34
N PHE A 234 6.03 10.72 3.39
CA PHE A 234 5.90 11.64 2.26
C PHE A 234 6.60 11.11 1.01
N ASP A 235 7.87 10.77 1.13
CA ASP A 235 8.70 10.28 0.03
C ASP A 235 8.23 8.93 -0.49
N PHE A 236 7.85 8.05 0.43
CA PHE A 236 7.40 6.71 0.10
C PHE A 236 6.04 6.69 -0.63
N LEU A 237 5.12 7.64 -0.38
CA LEU A 237 3.78 7.68 -0.99
C LEU A 237 3.69 8.44 -2.31
N GLY A 238 4.80 8.76 -2.93
CA GLY A 238 4.84 9.37 -4.26
C GLY A 238 6.11 10.16 -4.50
N GLN A 239 6.34 10.52 -5.75
CA GLN A 239 7.46 11.37 -6.11
C GLN A 239 7.38 12.70 -5.35
N ALA A 240 8.52 13.17 -4.87
CA ALA A 240 8.65 14.39 -4.10
C ALA A 240 9.92 15.15 -4.48
N ASN A 241 9.80 16.46 -4.58
CA ASN A 241 10.95 17.34 -4.61
C ASN A 241 11.32 17.69 -3.16
N LYS A 242 12.58 17.52 -2.81
CA LYS A 242 13.11 17.72 -1.48
C LYS A 242 14.06 18.92 -1.48
N PHE A 243 13.84 19.85 -0.55
CA PHE A 243 14.66 21.05 -0.39
C PHE A 243 15.11 21.16 1.07
N GLU A 244 16.39 21.44 1.29
CA GLU A 244 16.87 21.86 2.59
C GLU A 244 16.61 23.35 2.76
N GLY A 245 16.08 23.74 3.93
CA GLY A 245 15.70 25.12 4.18
C GLY A 245 15.76 25.50 5.63
N HIS A 246 15.40 26.75 5.87
CA HIS A 246 15.28 27.34 7.22
C HIS A 246 13.93 28.03 7.33
N ASN A 247 13.11 27.60 8.27
CA ASN A 247 11.83 28.23 8.56
C ASN A 247 11.99 29.21 9.71
N GLN A 248 11.60 30.47 9.49
CA GLN A 248 11.55 31.50 10.51
C GLN A 248 10.24 32.27 10.41
N ALA A 249 9.38 32.14 11.41
CA ALA A 249 8.10 32.83 11.50
C ALA A 249 7.21 32.67 10.23
N GLY A 250 7.21 31.49 9.62
CA GLY A 250 6.39 31.19 8.44
C GLY A 250 7.02 31.60 7.11
N ILE A 251 8.26 32.07 7.11
CA ILE A 251 9.07 32.31 5.90
C ILE A 251 10.09 31.19 5.80
N VAL A 252 10.00 30.41 4.73
CA VAL A 252 10.93 29.32 4.44
C VAL A 252 11.97 29.79 3.44
N GLN A 253 13.22 29.81 3.85
CA GLN A 253 14.34 30.10 2.97
C GLN A 253 14.89 28.81 2.40
N ILE A 254 14.91 28.69 1.07
CA ILE A 254 15.49 27.59 0.30
C ILE A 254 16.59 28.16 -0.58
N GLY A 255 17.84 27.90 -0.25
CA GLY A 255 18.96 28.57 -0.92
C GLY A 255 18.87 30.11 -0.80
N ASN A 256 18.78 30.81 -1.93
CA ASN A 256 18.59 32.26 -1.98
C ASN A 256 17.11 32.69 -2.05
N ASP A 257 16.21 31.74 -2.26
CA ASP A 257 14.79 32.03 -2.46
C ASP A 257 14.03 32.05 -1.12
N ARG A 258 13.02 32.90 -1.01
CA ARG A 258 12.15 33.03 0.17
C ARG A 258 10.73 32.70 -0.22
N ILE A 259 10.13 31.74 0.49
CA ILE A 259 8.76 31.30 0.25
C ILE A 259 7.95 31.63 1.49
N GLN A 260 6.92 32.42 1.34
CA GLN A 260 5.99 32.75 2.40
C GLN A 260 4.61 32.13 2.06
N LEU A 261 4.24 31.09 2.79
CA LEU A 261 2.95 30.43 2.65
C LEU A 261 2.26 30.31 4.01
N PRO A 262 0.92 30.19 4.04
CA PRO A 262 0.23 29.82 5.27
C PRO A 262 0.68 28.42 5.70
N LEU A 263 1.57 28.36 6.68
CA LEU A 263 2.02 27.10 7.26
C LEU A 263 1.05 26.60 8.33
N ALA A 264 1.09 25.29 8.60
CA ALA A 264 0.41 24.71 9.76
C ALA A 264 0.90 25.38 11.05
N LYS A 265 0.03 25.48 12.07
CA LYS A 265 0.37 26.14 13.35
C LYS A 265 1.54 25.48 14.10
N ASP A 266 1.74 24.20 13.81
CA ASP A 266 2.77 23.32 14.38
C ASP A 266 3.97 23.10 13.43
N ALA A 267 4.09 23.94 12.38
CA ALA A 267 5.22 23.85 11.47
C ALA A 267 6.56 24.04 12.22
N PRO A 268 7.57 23.17 11.99
CA PRO A 268 8.83 23.24 12.70
C PRO A 268 9.58 24.52 12.36
N GLU A 269 10.17 25.16 13.37
CA GLU A 269 11.06 26.31 13.25
C GLU A 269 12.52 25.87 13.11
N GLY A 270 13.35 26.70 12.49
CA GLY A 270 14.77 26.44 12.30
C GLY A 270 15.07 25.64 11.04
N LYS A 271 16.03 24.71 11.11
CA LYS A 271 16.41 23.86 9.99
C LYS A 271 15.30 22.88 9.65
N VAL A 272 14.85 22.89 8.41
CA VAL A 272 13.74 22.07 7.93
C VAL A 272 14.10 21.38 6.61
N ILE A 273 13.41 20.28 6.36
CA ILE A 273 13.30 19.67 5.05
C ILE A 273 11.91 20.01 4.52
N ALA A 274 11.87 20.70 3.38
CA ALA A 274 10.64 21.05 2.69
C ALA A 274 10.40 20.06 1.56
N PHE A 275 9.18 19.52 1.47
CA PHE A 275 8.75 18.64 0.41
C PHE A 275 7.61 19.26 -0.38
N ILE A 276 7.65 19.09 -1.70
CA ILE A 276 6.63 19.56 -2.64
C ILE A 276 6.40 18.46 -3.68
N ARG A 277 5.14 18.11 -3.96
CA ARG A 277 4.80 17.16 -5.02
C ARG A 277 5.06 17.78 -6.41
N PRO A 278 5.44 16.97 -7.40
CA PRO A 278 5.65 17.48 -8.77
C PRO A 278 4.42 18.16 -9.40
N ASP A 279 3.22 17.77 -8.99
CA ASP A 279 1.94 18.28 -9.47
C ASP A 279 1.42 19.50 -8.68
N GLU A 280 2.11 19.90 -7.61
CA GLU A 280 1.79 21.10 -6.80
C GLU A 280 2.53 22.36 -7.29
N PHE A 281 3.44 22.21 -8.23
CA PHE A 281 4.17 23.33 -8.80
C PHE A 281 3.43 23.99 -9.97
N GLN A 282 3.57 25.31 -10.02
CA GLN A 282 3.28 26.12 -11.21
C GLN A 282 4.58 26.74 -11.71
N ILE A 283 4.81 26.70 -13.03
CA ILE A 283 6.02 27.20 -13.66
C ILE A 283 5.77 28.53 -14.35
N HIS A 284 6.70 29.49 -14.19
CA HIS A 284 6.63 30.82 -14.77
C HIS A 284 7.90 31.12 -15.55
N ALA A 285 7.73 31.78 -16.70
CA ALA A 285 8.85 32.19 -17.56
C ALA A 285 9.51 33.50 -17.11
N GLN A 286 8.90 34.22 -16.16
CA GLN A 286 9.38 35.51 -15.65
C GLN A 286 9.51 35.45 -14.12
N PRO A 287 10.39 36.31 -13.54
CA PRO A 287 10.52 36.45 -12.09
C PRO A 287 9.17 36.65 -11.41
N THR A 288 8.90 35.86 -10.42
CA THR A 288 7.65 35.85 -9.65
C THR A 288 7.98 35.82 -8.18
N ASP A 289 7.22 36.51 -7.33
CA ASP A 289 7.39 36.50 -5.90
C ASP A 289 7.03 35.12 -5.32
N ASN A 290 7.62 34.78 -4.18
CA ASN A 290 7.42 33.48 -3.52
C ASN A 290 7.73 32.28 -4.40
N ALA A 291 8.72 32.38 -5.26
CA ALA A 291 9.10 31.35 -6.21
C ALA A 291 10.50 30.79 -5.94
N ILE A 292 10.70 29.53 -6.29
CA ILE A 292 12.01 28.90 -6.36
C ILE A 292 12.55 29.09 -7.77
N GLN A 293 13.73 29.71 -7.89
CA GLN A 293 14.39 29.84 -9.18
C GLN A 293 15.06 28.53 -9.57
N ALA A 294 14.83 28.10 -10.81
CA ALA A 294 15.43 26.90 -11.37
C ALA A 294 15.81 27.09 -12.83
N THR A 295 16.62 26.21 -13.38
CA THR A 295 17.01 26.17 -14.77
C THR A 295 16.31 25.01 -15.46
N PHE A 296 15.56 25.27 -16.52
CA PHE A 296 14.88 24.24 -17.31
C PHE A 296 15.92 23.40 -18.07
N LEU A 297 15.84 22.06 -17.90
CA LEU A 297 16.73 21.12 -18.57
C LEU A 297 16.06 20.50 -19.80
N ARG A 298 14.95 19.81 -19.58
CA ARG A 298 14.20 19.12 -20.64
C ARG A 298 12.79 18.78 -20.19
N GLU A 299 11.97 18.39 -21.16
CA GLU A 299 10.66 17.77 -20.91
C GLU A 299 10.60 16.36 -21.46
N VAL A 300 9.86 15.49 -20.77
CA VAL A 300 9.64 14.10 -21.16
C VAL A 300 8.15 13.83 -21.22
N TRP A 301 7.68 13.35 -22.36
CA TRP A 301 6.28 13.03 -22.59
C TRP A 301 6.01 11.55 -22.24
N ILE A 302 5.19 11.32 -21.21
CA ILE A 302 4.89 9.96 -20.69
C ILE A 302 3.39 9.79 -20.60
N ALA A 303 2.81 8.92 -21.45
CA ALA A 303 1.41 8.49 -21.36
C ALA A 303 0.39 9.64 -21.18
N GLY A 304 0.57 10.75 -21.94
CA GLY A 304 -0.32 11.91 -21.91
C GLY A 304 -0.06 12.88 -20.77
N LYS A 305 1.03 12.74 -20.03
CA LYS A 305 1.56 13.69 -19.05
C LYS A 305 2.92 14.19 -19.51
N VAL A 306 3.27 15.40 -19.12
CA VAL A 306 4.58 15.99 -19.36
C VAL A 306 5.30 16.14 -18.03
N VAL A 307 6.49 15.55 -17.93
CA VAL A 307 7.40 15.77 -16.81
C VAL A 307 8.48 16.73 -17.28
N ALA A 308 8.59 17.88 -16.65
CA ALA A 308 9.68 18.81 -16.88
C ALA A 308 10.74 18.59 -15.80
N GLU A 309 11.98 18.42 -16.23
CA GLU A 309 13.15 18.31 -15.38
C GLU A 309 13.89 19.64 -15.34
N LEU A 310 14.17 20.10 -14.13
CA LEU A 310 14.82 21.37 -13.88
C LEU A 310 15.99 21.18 -12.90
N GLN A 311 16.92 22.09 -12.92
CA GLN A 311 18.03 22.14 -11.96
C GLN A 311 17.81 23.31 -10.99
N GLY A 312 17.76 23.00 -9.70
CA GLY A 312 17.74 24.00 -8.63
C GLY A 312 19.07 24.74 -8.51
N GLN A 313 19.08 25.83 -7.75
CA GLN A 313 20.30 26.64 -7.49
C GLN A 313 21.39 25.82 -6.74
N ASP A 314 21.00 24.84 -5.96
CA ASP A 314 21.87 23.90 -5.25
C ASP A 314 22.39 22.75 -6.13
N GLY A 315 21.99 22.70 -7.41
CA GLY A 315 22.32 21.66 -8.37
C GLY A 315 21.42 20.43 -8.31
N ASN A 316 20.47 20.37 -7.39
CA ASN A 316 19.51 19.25 -7.26
C ASN A 316 18.53 19.23 -8.44
N LEU A 317 18.12 18.03 -8.83
CA LEU A 317 17.08 17.83 -9.83
C LEU A 317 15.70 18.13 -9.22
N ILE A 318 14.92 18.95 -9.91
CA ILE A 318 13.52 19.23 -9.59
C ILE A 318 12.66 18.68 -10.72
N GLU A 319 11.68 17.86 -10.38
CA GLU A 319 10.70 17.35 -11.34
C GLU A 319 9.35 18.03 -11.11
N ILE A 320 8.74 18.51 -12.19
CA ILE A 320 7.38 19.06 -12.16
C ILE A 320 6.50 18.37 -13.18
N ARG A 321 5.21 18.26 -12.88
CA ARG A 321 4.22 17.70 -13.81
C ARG A 321 3.41 18.81 -14.43
N LEU A 322 3.40 18.83 -15.76
CA LEU A 322 2.61 19.75 -16.57
C LEU A 322 1.53 18.97 -17.30
N THR A 323 0.43 19.63 -17.53
CA THR A 323 -0.52 19.17 -18.55
C THR A 323 0.07 19.38 -19.95
N PRO A 324 -0.35 18.60 -20.96
CA PRO A 324 0.08 18.82 -22.34
C PRO A 324 -0.16 20.24 -22.85
N ASP A 325 -1.21 20.90 -22.36
CA ASP A 325 -1.54 22.26 -22.80
C ASP A 325 -0.63 23.30 -22.14
N GLU A 326 -0.27 23.15 -20.87
CA GLU A 326 0.73 23.98 -20.19
C GLU A 326 2.10 23.85 -20.85
N ALA A 327 2.54 22.63 -21.17
CA ALA A 327 3.81 22.40 -21.86
C ALA A 327 3.85 23.08 -23.21
N LYS A 328 2.77 23.02 -24.01
CA LYS A 328 2.67 23.72 -25.29
C LYS A 328 2.64 25.24 -25.15
N LEU A 329 2.01 25.74 -24.09
CA LEU A 329 1.89 27.18 -23.83
C LEU A 329 3.24 27.80 -23.51
N HIS A 330 4.04 27.13 -22.70
CA HIS A 330 5.29 27.72 -22.20
C HIS A 330 6.47 27.60 -23.16
N GLN A 331 6.60 26.51 -23.93
CA GLN A 331 7.68 26.26 -24.90
C GLN A 331 9.09 26.60 -24.36
N PHE A 332 9.39 26.12 -23.14
CA PHE A 332 10.68 26.39 -22.51
C PHE A 332 11.86 25.83 -23.32
N ARG A 333 12.98 26.54 -23.27
CA ARG A 333 14.23 26.11 -23.92
C ARG A 333 15.21 25.57 -22.89
N PRO A 334 16.03 24.57 -23.25
CA PRO A 334 17.10 24.14 -22.38
C PRO A 334 17.98 25.28 -21.90
N ASN A 335 18.36 25.25 -20.62
CA ASN A 335 19.11 26.29 -19.91
C ASN A 335 18.38 27.65 -19.73
N GLN A 336 17.08 27.69 -19.93
CA GLN A 336 16.26 28.86 -19.61
C GLN A 336 16.00 28.93 -18.10
N SER A 337 16.16 30.13 -17.52
CA SER A 337 15.72 30.37 -16.13
C SER A 337 14.21 30.39 -16.05
N VAL A 338 13.67 29.77 -15.04
CA VAL A 338 12.23 29.65 -14.73
C VAL A 338 12.01 29.83 -13.23
N TRP A 339 10.79 30.14 -12.85
CA TRP A 339 10.38 30.37 -11.46
C TRP A 339 9.22 29.43 -11.13
N LEU A 340 9.35 28.70 -10.00
CA LEU A 340 8.39 27.71 -9.55
C LEU A 340 7.67 28.23 -8.32
N THR A 341 6.36 28.39 -8.42
CA THR A 341 5.51 28.69 -7.27
C THR A 341 4.75 27.45 -6.83
N THR A 342 4.39 27.39 -5.56
CA THR A 342 3.54 26.35 -4.99
C THR A 342 2.57 26.97 -3.98
N ASN A 343 1.42 26.33 -3.79
CA ASN A 343 0.47 26.67 -2.74
C ASN A 343 0.58 25.75 -1.52
N THR A 344 1.41 24.71 -1.61
CA THR A 344 1.53 23.68 -0.58
C THR A 344 3.02 23.48 -0.26
N LEU A 345 3.36 23.40 1.03
CA LEU A 345 4.71 23.13 1.49
C LEU A 345 4.62 22.25 2.73
N HIS A 346 5.19 21.06 2.62
CA HIS A 346 5.25 20.13 3.75
C HIS A 346 6.62 20.25 4.41
N LEU A 347 6.63 20.70 5.69
CA LEU A 347 7.85 20.93 6.44
C LEU A 347 8.05 19.86 7.51
N PHE A 348 9.25 19.33 7.57
CA PHE A 348 9.68 18.43 8.62
C PHE A 348 10.95 18.97 9.26
N ALA A 349 11.08 18.83 10.59
CA ALA A 349 12.32 19.18 11.26
C ALA A 349 13.47 18.33 10.71
N GLN A 350 14.60 18.98 10.42
CA GLN A 350 15.82 18.25 10.08
C GLN A 350 16.42 17.71 11.39
N GLU A 351 16.31 16.39 11.62
CA GLU A 351 16.99 15.76 12.74
C GLU A 351 18.50 15.94 12.55
N ASN A 352 19.18 16.40 13.59
CA ASN A 352 20.64 16.43 13.60
C ASN A 352 21.13 14.98 13.55
N ALA A 353 21.85 14.64 12.49
CA ALA A 353 22.45 13.31 12.26
C ALA A 353 23.51 12.98 13.32
#